data_248145d50552d3319bb6f002b30fbcc1
#
_entry.id   248145d50552d3319bb6f002b30fbcc1
#
_cell.length_a   1.000
_cell.length_b   1.000
_cell.length_c   1.000
_cell.angle_alpha   90.00
_cell.angle_beta   90.00
_cell.angle_gamma   90.00
#
_symmetry.space_group_name_H-M   'P 1'
#
loop_
_entity.id
_entity.type
_entity.pdbx_description
1 polymer ?
#
loop_
_entity_poly.entity_id
_entity_poly.type
_entity_poly.pdbx_seq_one_letter_code
_entity_poly.pdbx_strand_id
1 'polypeptide(L)'
;MNKLEQLKITLIVFAVLLLTSCKKENSCDCFKRTGSIVNVNREVSGFDKLFVEDNLNVFITQGSVFEVKIESGDNLISLIKTEVVDGTLFIRNKNRCNWTRSYDKPFNVYVTMPVLNFLTSDGTGKIRSLNTITTPDLDIQIKNSGDIELVINNSKITSHMHGSGDLTLHGHTSEHACDIGGTAFLNCKDLVTNYTYLHTYTTGLCYVTTKATLDCRIDRIGDVYCYGGPVVVQKIENGKGQLYLK
;
A
#
# COMPACT_ATOMS: atom_id res chain seq x y z
N MET A 1 5.56 54.07 24.77
CA MET A 1 4.85 52.78 24.69
C MET A 1 5.58 51.84 25.61
N ASN A 2 4.92 51.38 26.68
CA ASN A 2 5.54 50.52 27.70
C ASN A 2 5.87 49.15 27.12
N LYS A 3 6.99 48.53 27.59
CA LYS A 3 7.42 47.18 27.18
C LYS A 3 6.26 46.14 27.25
N LEU A 4 5.34 46.33 28.21
CA LEU A 4 4.17 45.46 28.39
C LEU A 4 3.14 45.62 27.25
N GLU A 5 2.95 46.83 26.73
CA GLU A 5 2.05 47.07 25.58
C GLU A 5 2.66 46.56 24.27
N GLN A 6 3.97 46.69 24.07
CA GLN A 6 4.68 46.08 22.96
C GLN A 6 4.54 44.55 22.94
N LEU A 7 4.68 43.92 24.12
CA LEU A 7 4.55 42.47 24.25
C LEU A 7 3.13 42.01 23.94
N LYS A 8 2.11 42.75 24.40
CA LYS A 8 0.67 42.43 24.06
C LYS A 8 0.41 42.56 22.58
N ILE A 9 0.90 43.62 21.92
CA ILE A 9 0.73 43.82 20.48
C ILE A 9 1.43 42.72 19.71
N THR A 10 2.65 42.33 20.08
CA THR A 10 3.39 41.25 19.44
C THR A 10 2.68 39.90 19.58
N LEU A 11 2.11 39.62 20.76
CA LEU A 11 1.32 38.39 21.01
C LEU A 11 0.03 38.35 20.16
N ILE A 12 -0.67 39.49 20.03
CA ILE A 12 -1.87 39.61 19.23
C ILE A 12 -1.55 39.42 17.73
N VAL A 13 -0.49 40.05 17.22
CA VAL A 13 -0.04 39.91 15.83
C VAL A 13 0.38 38.47 15.54
N PHE A 14 1.09 37.82 16.48
CA PHE A 14 1.46 36.41 16.35
C PHE A 14 0.24 35.48 16.35
N ALA A 15 -0.75 35.73 17.20
CA ALA A 15 -2.01 34.99 17.24
C ALA A 15 -2.83 35.17 15.94
N VAL A 16 -2.87 36.39 15.38
CA VAL A 16 -3.56 36.66 14.10
C VAL A 16 -2.84 35.99 12.93
N LEU A 17 -1.50 35.94 12.91
CA LEU A 17 -0.72 35.23 11.90
C LEU A 17 -0.97 33.71 11.92
N LEU A 18 -1.21 33.11 13.09
CA LEU A 18 -1.55 31.70 13.22
C LEU A 18 -2.93 31.37 12.64
N LEU A 19 -3.87 32.33 12.62
CA LEU A 19 -5.23 32.14 12.11
C LEU A 19 -5.32 32.19 10.56
N THR A 20 -4.34 32.77 9.87
CA THR A 20 -4.33 32.89 8.41
C THR A 20 -3.67 31.72 7.67
N SER A 21 -3.07 30.78 8.41
CA SER A 21 -2.30 29.66 7.83
C SER A 21 -3.15 28.46 7.35
N CYS A 22 -4.47 28.44 7.61
CA CYS A 22 -5.31 27.33 7.15
C CYS A 22 -5.79 27.55 5.71
N LYS A 23 -5.36 26.70 4.76
CA LYS A 23 -5.98 26.63 3.43
C LYS A 23 -7.47 26.35 3.60
N LYS A 24 -8.32 27.07 2.83
CA LYS A 24 -9.78 27.04 2.93
C LYS A 24 -10.39 25.62 2.86
N GLU A 25 -9.74 24.70 2.16
CA GLU A 25 -10.16 23.30 2.02
C GLU A 25 -10.03 22.48 3.31
N ASN A 26 -9.11 22.85 4.21
CA ASN A 26 -8.82 22.12 5.45
C ASN A 26 -9.14 22.92 6.72
N SER A 27 -9.85 24.06 6.59
CA SER A 27 -10.21 24.86 7.76
C SER A 27 -11.16 24.08 8.66
N CYS A 28 -10.83 23.99 9.95
CA CYS A 28 -11.55 23.24 10.96
C CYS A 28 -11.60 21.71 10.76
N ASP A 29 -10.74 21.14 9.92
CA ASP A 29 -10.75 19.70 9.64
C ASP A 29 -10.55 18.85 10.90
N CYS A 30 -9.74 19.33 11.86
CA CYS A 30 -9.54 18.66 13.16
C CYS A 30 -10.80 18.62 14.05
N PHE A 31 -11.80 19.46 13.80
CA PHE A 31 -13.06 19.50 14.55
C PHE A 31 -14.21 18.82 13.81
N LYS A 32 -14.02 18.43 12.55
CA LYS A 32 -15.06 17.72 11.79
C LYS A 32 -15.27 16.33 12.36
N ARG A 33 -16.52 16.01 12.71
CA ARG A 33 -16.93 14.64 13.03
C ARG A 33 -17.00 13.83 11.73
N THR A 34 -16.90 12.51 11.83
CA THR A 34 -16.98 11.61 10.66
C THR A 34 -18.31 11.76 9.91
N GLY A 35 -19.41 11.95 10.64
CA GLY A 35 -20.76 11.96 10.08
C GLY A 35 -21.30 10.53 9.82
N SER A 36 -22.33 10.43 9.00
CA SER A 36 -22.93 9.15 8.61
C SER A 36 -22.07 8.50 7.51
N ILE A 37 -22.00 7.16 7.53
CA ILE A 37 -21.29 6.44 6.45
C ILE A 37 -22.14 6.49 5.18
N VAL A 38 -21.52 6.94 4.11
CA VAL A 38 -22.12 7.05 2.78
C VAL A 38 -21.22 6.41 1.72
N ASN A 39 -21.82 6.04 0.60
CA ASN A 39 -21.12 5.53 -0.58
C ASN A 39 -21.23 6.55 -1.71
N VAL A 40 -20.12 6.85 -2.37
CA VAL A 40 -20.05 7.76 -3.51
C VAL A 40 -19.27 7.10 -4.64
N ASN A 41 -19.88 7.01 -5.80
CA ASN A 41 -19.19 6.56 -7.02
C ASN A 41 -18.38 7.72 -7.62
N ARG A 42 -17.24 7.39 -8.22
CA ARG A 42 -16.36 8.29 -8.95
C ARG A 42 -16.32 7.88 -10.42
N GLU A 43 -16.56 8.81 -11.30
CA GLU A 43 -16.45 8.59 -12.73
C GLU A 43 -14.99 8.72 -13.16
N VAL A 44 -14.31 7.59 -13.24
CA VAL A 44 -12.91 7.48 -13.68
C VAL A 44 -12.76 6.24 -14.55
N SER A 45 -11.92 6.32 -15.57
CA SER A 45 -11.66 5.21 -16.49
C SER A 45 -10.29 5.35 -17.16
N GLY A 46 -9.87 4.34 -17.90
CA GLY A 46 -8.64 4.40 -18.68
C GLY A 46 -7.37 4.29 -17.85
N PHE A 47 -7.38 3.46 -16.80
CA PHE A 47 -6.23 3.19 -15.96
C PHE A 47 -5.96 1.68 -15.86
N ASP A 48 -4.69 1.32 -15.79
CA ASP A 48 -4.19 -0.03 -15.54
C ASP A 48 -3.20 -0.09 -14.39
N LYS A 49 -3.00 1.06 -13.70
CA LYS A 49 -2.10 1.26 -12.58
C LYS A 49 -2.83 1.90 -11.42
N LEU A 50 -2.49 1.48 -10.20
CA LEU A 50 -3.00 2.07 -8.96
C LEU A 50 -1.87 2.64 -8.12
N PHE A 51 -2.06 3.86 -7.63
CA PHE A 51 -1.19 4.50 -6.66
C PHE A 51 -2.03 4.94 -5.45
N VAL A 52 -1.81 4.28 -4.30
CA VAL A 52 -2.57 4.50 -3.07
C VAL A 52 -1.70 5.20 -2.04
N GLU A 53 -2.12 6.39 -1.64
CA GLU A 53 -1.45 7.19 -0.61
C GLU A 53 -2.28 7.26 0.67
N ASP A 54 -1.64 7.68 1.74
CA ASP A 54 -2.26 7.97 3.03
C ASP A 54 -2.90 6.74 3.72
N ASN A 55 -3.91 6.97 4.56
CA ASN A 55 -4.61 5.93 5.30
C ASN A 55 -5.91 5.55 4.59
N LEU A 56 -5.83 4.63 3.63
CA LEU A 56 -6.95 4.13 2.85
C LEU A 56 -6.92 2.61 2.76
N ASN A 57 -8.06 1.97 2.98
CA ASN A 57 -8.22 0.57 2.60
C ASN A 57 -8.72 0.50 1.16
N VAL A 58 -8.06 -0.29 0.32
CA VAL A 58 -8.44 -0.45 -1.09
C VAL A 58 -8.78 -1.91 -1.37
N PHE A 59 -9.93 -2.11 -1.97
CA PHE A 59 -10.44 -3.42 -2.36
C PHE A 59 -10.50 -3.49 -3.88
N ILE A 60 -9.72 -4.39 -4.49
CA ILE A 60 -9.57 -4.49 -5.94
C ILE A 60 -10.37 -5.68 -6.46
N THR A 61 -11.15 -5.45 -7.49
CA THR A 61 -11.83 -6.48 -8.26
C THR A 61 -11.37 -6.40 -9.71
N GLN A 62 -10.82 -7.47 -10.26
CA GLN A 62 -10.62 -7.54 -11.71
C GLN A 62 -11.95 -7.86 -12.38
N GLY A 63 -12.40 -6.98 -13.27
CA GLY A 63 -13.67 -7.09 -13.97
C GLY A 63 -13.67 -6.29 -15.26
N SER A 64 -14.70 -6.44 -16.10
CA SER A 64 -14.74 -5.85 -17.46
C SER A 64 -15.02 -4.34 -17.51
N VAL A 65 -15.32 -3.72 -16.38
CA VAL A 65 -15.71 -2.30 -16.30
C VAL A 65 -14.77 -1.52 -15.38
N PHE A 66 -14.72 -0.21 -15.55
CA PHE A 66 -14.11 0.68 -14.58
C PHE A 66 -15.19 1.15 -13.60
N GLU A 67 -14.99 0.89 -12.32
CA GLU A 67 -15.84 1.39 -11.26
C GLU A 67 -14.97 1.76 -10.05
N VAL A 68 -15.18 2.95 -9.50
CA VAL A 68 -14.55 3.37 -8.25
C VAL A 68 -15.63 3.87 -7.30
N LYS A 69 -15.80 3.17 -6.18
CA LYS A 69 -16.74 3.51 -5.12
C LYS A 69 -15.98 3.79 -3.83
N ILE A 70 -16.29 4.89 -3.19
CA ILE A 70 -15.71 5.31 -1.91
C ILE A 70 -16.76 5.17 -0.83
N GLU A 71 -16.41 4.51 0.28
CA GLU A 71 -17.21 4.38 1.50
C GLU A 71 -16.49 5.10 2.63
N SER A 72 -17.11 6.15 3.15
CA SER A 72 -16.56 6.95 4.26
C SER A 72 -17.65 7.83 4.89
N GLY A 73 -17.28 8.56 5.93
CA GLY A 73 -18.16 9.57 6.52
C GLY A 73 -18.47 10.71 5.54
N ASP A 74 -19.74 11.16 5.51
CA ASP A 74 -20.23 12.22 4.62
C ASP A 74 -19.45 13.55 4.78
N ASN A 75 -18.95 13.86 5.96
CA ASN A 75 -18.12 15.02 6.22
C ASN A 75 -16.67 14.90 5.71
N LEU A 76 -16.21 13.69 5.40
CA LEU A 76 -14.82 13.37 5.07
C LEU A 76 -14.64 12.94 3.61
N ILE A 77 -15.66 12.37 3.00
CA ILE A 77 -15.60 11.72 1.69
C ILE A 77 -15.19 12.68 0.55
N SER A 78 -15.47 13.97 0.68
CA SER A 78 -15.08 15.00 -0.30
C SER A 78 -13.57 15.24 -0.37
N LEU A 79 -12.84 14.88 0.69
CA LEU A 79 -11.39 15.00 0.79
C LEU A 79 -10.66 13.71 0.40
N ILE A 80 -11.37 12.64 0.10
CA ILE A 80 -10.80 11.48 -0.57
C ILE A 80 -10.81 11.78 -2.07
N LYS A 81 -9.63 11.94 -2.64
CA LYS A 81 -9.42 12.33 -4.04
C LYS A 81 -9.08 11.12 -4.88
N THR A 82 -9.65 11.07 -6.07
CA THR A 82 -9.36 10.08 -7.11
C THR A 82 -9.08 10.83 -8.40
N GLU A 83 -7.96 10.56 -9.04
CA GLU A 83 -7.52 11.23 -10.25
C GLU A 83 -6.78 10.24 -11.14
N VAL A 84 -7.06 10.25 -12.44
CA VAL A 84 -6.32 9.44 -13.41
C VAL A 84 -5.34 10.32 -14.17
N VAL A 85 -4.05 9.99 -14.07
CA VAL A 85 -2.96 10.66 -14.80
C VAL A 85 -2.08 9.59 -15.43
N ASP A 86 -1.85 9.67 -16.72
CA ASP A 86 -0.98 8.76 -17.50
C ASP A 86 -1.29 7.27 -17.25
N GLY A 87 -2.59 6.91 -17.24
CA GLY A 87 -3.04 5.55 -17.00
C GLY A 87 -2.93 5.08 -15.54
N THR A 88 -2.59 5.96 -14.61
CA THR A 88 -2.51 5.66 -13.19
C THR A 88 -3.67 6.31 -12.44
N LEU A 89 -4.44 5.50 -11.71
CA LEU A 89 -5.43 6.00 -10.76
C LEU A 89 -4.72 6.32 -9.43
N PHE A 90 -4.63 7.59 -9.11
CA PHE A 90 -4.16 8.08 -7.82
C PHE A 90 -5.33 8.18 -6.84
N ILE A 91 -5.18 7.56 -5.67
CA ILE A 91 -6.16 7.57 -4.58
C ILE A 91 -5.50 8.16 -3.35
N ARG A 92 -6.00 9.31 -2.88
CA ARG A 92 -5.40 10.09 -1.79
C ARG A 92 -6.42 10.50 -0.76
N ASN A 93 -6.06 10.44 0.51
CA ASN A 93 -6.89 10.94 1.61
C ASN A 93 -6.34 12.27 2.14
N LYS A 94 -6.92 13.39 1.71
CA LYS A 94 -6.49 14.71 2.13
C LYS A 94 -7.09 15.16 3.48
N ASN A 95 -7.83 14.30 4.17
CA ASN A 95 -8.30 14.54 5.52
C ASN A 95 -7.12 14.66 6.50
N ARG A 96 -7.13 15.72 7.30
CA ARG A 96 -6.14 15.94 8.35
C ARG A 96 -6.70 15.56 9.72
N CYS A 97 -5.83 15.41 10.71
CA CYS A 97 -6.21 15.15 12.11
C CYS A 97 -7.08 13.89 12.28
N ASN A 98 -6.85 12.85 11.48
CA ASN A 98 -7.60 11.58 11.59
C ASN A 98 -7.47 10.96 13.00
N TRP A 99 -6.40 11.27 13.73
CA TRP A 99 -6.16 10.86 15.12
C TRP A 99 -7.17 11.44 16.12
N THR A 100 -7.91 12.50 15.78
CA THR A 100 -8.97 13.07 16.64
C THR A 100 -10.33 12.36 16.46
N ARG A 101 -10.41 11.43 15.51
CA ARG A 101 -11.62 10.71 15.12
C ARG A 101 -11.52 9.24 15.52
N SER A 102 -12.66 8.58 15.62
CA SER A 102 -12.68 7.14 15.86
C SER A 102 -11.98 6.40 14.72
N TYR A 103 -11.02 5.54 15.05
CA TYR A 103 -10.34 4.67 14.08
C TYR A 103 -11.25 3.58 13.50
N ASP A 104 -12.44 3.38 14.08
CA ASP A 104 -13.41 2.37 13.64
C ASP A 104 -14.18 2.79 12.37
N LYS A 105 -13.99 4.02 11.90
CA LYS A 105 -14.71 4.53 10.74
C LYS A 105 -13.89 4.30 9.46
N PRO A 106 -14.52 3.68 8.44
CA PRO A 106 -13.79 3.26 7.24
C PRO A 106 -13.40 4.45 6.35
N PHE A 107 -12.23 4.31 5.74
CA PHE A 107 -11.83 4.99 4.53
C PHE A 107 -11.63 3.90 3.47
N ASN A 108 -12.72 3.34 2.99
CA ASN A 108 -12.67 2.22 2.04
C ASN A 108 -12.88 2.71 0.62
N VAL A 109 -12.07 2.20 -0.30
CA VAL A 109 -12.19 2.44 -1.73
C VAL A 109 -12.29 1.10 -2.45
N TYR A 110 -13.35 0.89 -3.19
CA TYR A 110 -13.57 -0.28 -4.00
C TYR A 110 -13.26 0.08 -5.45
N VAL A 111 -12.35 -0.64 -6.07
CA VAL A 111 -11.88 -0.40 -7.44
C VAL A 111 -12.15 -1.64 -8.27
N THR A 112 -12.97 -1.51 -9.31
CA THR A 112 -13.11 -2.53 -10.36
C THR A 112 -12.39 -2.03 -11.61
N MET A 113 -11.54 -2.89 -12.21
CA MET A 113 -10.77 -2.57 -13.40
C MET A 113 -10.46 -3.81 -14.23
N PRO A 114 -10.32 -3.69 -15.58
CA PRO A 114 -10.05 -4.83 -16.44
C PRO A 114 -8.65 -5.44 -16.25
N VAL A 115 -7.65 -4.60 -16.05
CA VAL A 115 -6.25 -4.98 -16.01
C VAL A 115 -5.55 -4.20 -14.90
N LEU A 116 -4.72 -4.88 -14.10
CA LEU A 116 -3.86 -4.28 -13.08
C LEU A 116 -2.40 -4.64 -13.40
N ASN A 117 -1.65 -3.72 -14.01
CA ASN A 117 -0.25 -3.92 -14.36
C ASN A 117 0.71 -3.40 -13.28
N PHE A 118 0.29 -2.41 -12.52
CA PHE A 118 1.15 -1.77 -11.51
C PHE A 118 0.36 -1.37 -10.28
N LEU A 119 0.87 -1.72 -9.09
CA LEU A 119 0.27 -1.38 -7.80
C LEU A 119 1.30 -0.76 -6.87
N THR A 120 1.10 0.48 -6.46
CA THR A 120 1.91 1.14 -5.43
C THR A 120 1.10 1.39 -4.17
N SER A 121 1.62 0.92 -3.03
CA SER A 121 1.18 1.30 -1.69
C SER A 121 2.18 2.29 -1.08
N ASP A 122 1.78 3.56 -0.98
CA ASP A 122 2.54 4.64 -0.31
C ASP A 122 1.73 5.22 0.86
N GLY A 123 1.04 4.36 1.56
CA GLY A 123 0.17 4.69 2.68
C GLY A 123 0.33 3.74 3.85
N THR A 124 -0.67 3.77 4.74
CA THR A 124 -0.72 2.95 5.97
C THR A 124 -1.93 2.02 6.02
N GLY A 125 -2.82 2.11 5.01
CA GLY A 125 -4.00 1.24 4.91
C GLY A 125 -3.69 -0.11 4.26
N LYS A 126 -4.72 -0.94 4.10
CA LYS A 126 -4.60 -2.27 3.51
C LYS A 126 -5.14 -2.29 2.10
N ILE A 127 -4.43 -2.96 1.20
CA ILE A 127 -4.87 -3.22 -0.17
C ILE A 127 -5.13 -4.71 -0.32
N ARG A 128 -6.32 -5.09 -0.79
CA ARG A 128 -6.72 -6.49 -0.98
C ARG A 128 -7.39 -6.70 -2.31
N SER A 129 -7.16 -7.86 -2.93
CA SER A 129 -8.00 -8.30 -4.02
C SER A 129 -9.23 -9.04 -3.49
N LEU A 130 -10.40 -8.79 -4.11
CA LEU A 130 -11.64 -9.50 -3.82
C LEU A 130 -11.86 -10.73 -4.71
N ASN A 131 -11.10 -10.81 -5.79
CA ASN A 131 -11.04 -11.96 -6.68
C ASN A 131 -9.62 -12.20 -7.18
N THR A 132 -9.41 -13.21 -7.99
CA THR A 132 -8.11 -13.55 -8.56
C THR A 132 -7.71 -12.52 -9.62
N ILE A 133 -6.50 -11.97 -9.50
CA ILE A 133 -5.86 -11.10 -10.49
C ILE A 133 -5.15 -11.97 -11.53
N THR A 134 -5.51 -11.82 -12.79
CA THR A 134 -5.04 -12.65 -13.91
C THR A 134 -4.25 -11.88 -14.96
N THR A 135 -3.86 -10.63 -14.68
CA THR A 135 -2.97 -9.83 -15.54
C THR A 135 -1.65 -10.57 -15.75
N PRO A 136 -1.13 -10.70 -16.99
CA PRO A 136 0.08 -11.49 -17.27
C PRO A 136 1.29 -11.07 -16.43
N ASP A 137 1.55 -9.76 -16.35
CA ASP A 137 2.65 -9.17 -15.60
C ASP A 137 2.11 -8.17 -14.57
N LEU A 138 2.54 -8.28 -13.34
CA LEU A 138 2.15 -7.39 -12.24
C LEU A 138 3.36 -6.89 -11.48
N ASP A 139 3.54 -5.57 -11.46
CA ASP A 139 4.53 -4.91 -10.60
C ASP A 139 3.88 -4.39 -9.33
N ILE A 140 4.49 -4.68 -8.17
CA ILE A 140 4.04 -4.29 -6.85
C ILE A 140 5.12 -3.46 -6.16
N GLN A 141 4.75 -2.30 -5.63
CA GLN A 141 5.64 -1.48 -4.81
C GLN A 141 5.02 -1.18 -3.46
N ILE A 142 5.75 -1.46 -2.37
CA ILE A 142 5.40 -1.04 -1.00
C ILE A 142 6.46 -0.06 -0.54
N LYS A 143 6.07 1.22 -0.39
CA LYS A 143 6.97 2.32 -0.02
C LYS A 143 6.85 2.72 1.45
N ASN A 144 5.74 2.36 2.10
CA ASN A 144 5.42 2.78 3.46
C ASN A 144 5.02 1.55 4.31
N SER A 145 4.07 1.69 5.22
CA SER A 145 3.66 0.65 6.17
C SER A 145 2.31 -0.02 5.86
N GLY A 146 1.72 0.28 4.72
CA GLY A 146 0.47 -0.35 4.28
C GLY A 146 0.69 -1.75 3.73
N ASP A 147 -0.14 -2.69 4.14
CA ASP A 147 -0.05 -4.08 3.72
C ASP A 147 -0.75 -4.33 2.37
N ILE A 148 -0.24 -5.28 1.61
CA ILE A 148 -0.88 -5.78 0.37
C ILE A 148 -1.17 -7.28 0.52
N GLU A 149 -2.41 -7.69 0.20
CA GLU A 149 -2.85 -9.08 0.17
C GLU A 149 -3.61 -9.36 -1.13
N LEU A 150 -3.04 -10.18 -2.01
CA LEU A 150 -3.62 -10.47 -3.33
C LEU A 150 -3.71 -11.97 -3.60
N VAL A 151 -4.75 -12.36 -4.34
CA VAL A 151 -4.88 -13.67 -4.97
C VAL A 151 -4.50 -13.54 -6.45
N ILE A 152 -3.51 -14.30 -6.90
CA ILE A 152 -2.88 -14.15 -8.22
C ILE A 152 -2.96 -15.44 -9.01
N ASN A 153 -3.17 -15.31 -10.32
CA ASN A 153 -2.93 -16.39 -11.28
C ASN A 153 -2.39 -15.75 -12.57
N ASN A 154 -1.08 -15.66 -12.70
CA ASN A 154 -0.44 -14.93 -13.79
C ASN A 154 0.89 -15.56 -14.24
N SER A 155 1.64 -14.87 -15.10
CA SER A 155 2.94 -15.34 -15.59
C SER A 155 4.10 -14.79 -14.77
N LYS A 156 4.02 -13.51 -14.36
CA LYS A 156 5.12 -12.85 -13.66
C LYS A 156 4.65 -11.84 -12.62
N ILE A 157 5.35 -11.83 -11.50
CA ILE A 157 5.24 -10.79 -10.47
C ILE A 157 6.63 -10.21 -10.22
N THR A 158 6.72 -8.88 -10.20
CA THR A 158 7.88 -8.15 -9.67
C THR A 158 7.44 -7.38 -8.44
N SER A 159 8.15 -7.52 -7.31
CA SER A 159 7.79 -6.81 -6.09
C SER A 159 8.99 -6.10 -5.47
N HIS A 160 8.80 -4.83 -5.14
CA HIS A 160 9.77 -3.97 -4.49
C HIS A 160 9.22 -3.46 -3.16
N MET A 161 9.83 -3.87 -2.06
CA MET A 161 9.38 -3.58 -0.71
C MET A 161 10.46 -2.82 0.07
N HIS A 162 10.30 -1.52 0.21
CA HIS A 162 11.28 -0.66 0.89
C HIS A 162 10.76 -0.07 2.22
N GLY A 163 9.48 -0.34 2.55
CA GLY A 163 8.82 0.12 3.77
C GLY A 163 8.83 -0.91 4.90
N SER A 164 7.81 -0.84 5.73
CA SER A 164 7.52 -1.80 6.79
C SER A 164 6.20 -2.56 6.58
N GLY A 165 5.49 -2.27 5.49
CA GLY A 165 4.26 -2.98 5.12
C GLY A 165 4.54 -4.37 4.59
N ASP A 166 3.66 -5.31 4.88
CA ASP A 166 3.80 -6.71 4.53
C ASP A 166 3.18 -7.02 3.16
N LEU A 167 3.76 -7.98 2.45
CA LEU A 167 3.21 -8.52 1.20
C LEU A 167 2.77 -9.97 1.42
N THR A 168 1.48 -10.22 1.21
CA THR A 168 0.90 -11.56 1.21
C THR A 168 0.33 -11.87 -0.16
N LEU A 169 0.83 -12.94 -0.79
CA LEU A 169 0.37 -13.40 -2.09
C LEU A 169 -0.09 -14.85 -2.02
N HIS A 170 -1.22 -15.13 -2.68
CA HIS A 170 -1.79 -16.47 -2.79
C HIS A 170 -2.00 -16.85 -4.25
N GLY A 171 -2.01 -18.15 -4.55
CA GLY A 171 -2.36 -18.69 -5.85
C GLY A 171 -1.17 -19.16 -6.66
N HIS A 172 -1.00 -18.70 -7.90
CA HIS A 172 0.04 -19.20 -8.79
C HIS A 172 0.64 -18.10 -9.68
N THR A 173 1.96 -18.18 -9.88
CA THR A 173 2.68 -17.44 -10.92
C THR A 173 3.84 -18.27 -11.44
N SER A 174 4.25 -18.06 -12.69
CA SER A 174 5.43 -18.76 -13.20
C SER A 174 6.71 -18.19 -12.60
N GLU A 175 6.79 -16.86 -12.45
CA GLU A 175 7.97 -16.16 -11.94
C GLU A 175 7.59 -15.13 -10.88
N HIS A 176 8.33 -15.12 -9.77
CA HIS A 176 8.28 -14.04 -8.77
C HIS A 176 9.68 -13.51 -8.51
N ALA A 177 9.94 -12.27 -8.93
CA ALA A 177 11.13 -11.52 -8.59
C ALA A 177 10.81 -10.55 -7.43
N CYS A 178 11.49 -10.69 -6.30
CA CYS A 178 11.25 -9.89 -5.10
C CYS A 178 12.52 -9.28 -4.54
N ASP A 179 12.49 -7.97 -4.34
CA ASP A 179 13.49 -7.20 -3.60
C ASP A 179 12.83 -6.63 -2.33
N ILE A 180 13.29 -7.09 -1.15
CA ILE A 180 12.65 -6.74 0.12
C ILE A 180 13.64 -6.22 1.15
N GLY A 181 13.35 -5.03 1.70
CA GLY A 181 14.15 -4.37 2.73
C GLY A 181 13.35 -3.96 3.97
N GLY A 182 13.99 -3.20 4.85
CA GLY A 182 13.35 -2.63 6.03
C GLY A 182 13.03 -3.65 7.12
N THR A 183 11.76 -3.68 7.54
CA THR A 183 11.24 -4.59 8.58
C THR A 183 10.07 -5.45 8.07
N ALA A 184 9.76 -5.36 6.78
CA ALA A 184 8.63 -6.02 6.14
C ALA A 184 8.75 -7.55 6.16
N PHE A 185 7.60 -8.22 6.17
CA PHE A 185 7.47 -9.67 5.99
C PHE A 185 6.98 -9.99 4.58
N LEU A 186 7.49 -11.09 4.01
CA LEU A 186 7.01 -11.65 2.75
C LEU A 186 6.28 -12.95 3.01
N ASN A 187 4.96 -12.96 2.84
CA ASN A 187 4.10 -14.12 3.04
C ASN A 187 3.61 -14.70 1.70
N CYS A 188 4.49 -15.38 0.99
CA CYS A 188 4.20 -16.05 -0.28
C CYS A 188 4.21 -17.60 -0.14
N LYS A 189 3.91 -18.12 1.05
CA LYS A 189 3.83 -19.57 1.28
C LYS A 189 2.75 -20.23 0.41
N ASP A 190 1.62 -19.54 0.24
CA ASP A 190 0.48 -20.04 -0.52
C ASP A 190 0.47 -19.52 -1.99
N LEU A 191 1.56 -18.91 -2.45
CA LEU A 191 1.83 -18.59 -3.86
C LEU A 191 2.80 -19.63 -4.41
N VAL A 192 2.32 -20.50 -5.28
CA VAL A 192 3.16 -21.49 -5.95
C VAL A 192 3.85 -20.85 -7.16
N THR A 193 5.18 -20.92 -7.21
CA THR A 193 5.99 -20.42 -8.32
C THR A 193 6.80 -21.54 -8.96
N ASN A 194 7.19 -21.38 -10.24
CA ASN A 194 8.22 -22.18 -10.85
C ASN A 194 9.60 -21.60 -10.55
N TYR A 195 9.73 -20.27 -10.66
CA TYR A 195 10.98 -19.52 -10.46
C TYR A 195 10.78 -18.44 -9.42
N THR A 196 11.64 -18.43 -8.39
CA THR A 196 11.67 -17.34 -7.41
C THR A 196 13.05 -16.74 -7.35
N TYR A 197 13.14 -15.43 -7.57
CA TYR A 197 14.34 -14.62 -7.40
C TYR A 197 14.10 -13.70 -6.19
N LEU A 198 14.74 -14.00 -5.07
CA LEU A 198 14.55 -13.28 -3.81
C LEU A 198 15.85 -12.62 -3.36
N HIS A 199 15.88 -11.30 -3.39
CA HIS A 199 16.91 -10.54 -2.72
C HIS A 199 16.33 -9.93 -1.44
N THR A 200 16.83 -10.33 -0.29
CA THR A 200 16.34 -9.87 1.01
C THR A 200 17.42 -9.18 1.84
N TYR A 201 17.11 -7.96 2.24
CA TYR A 201 17.84 -7.17 3.23
C TYR A 201 16.88 -6.63 4.31
N THR A 202 15.82 -7.39 4.58
CA THR A 202 14.87 -7.12 5.67
C THR A 202 15.33 -7.74 7.00
N THR A 203 14.72 -7.30 8.09
CA THR A 203 14.77 -7.99 9.39
C THR A 203 13.57 -8.91 9.62
N GLY A 204 12.55 -8.82 8.75
CA GLY A 204 11.37 -9.68 8.76
C GLY A 204 11.65 -11.06 8.14
N LEU A 205 10.71 -11.96 8.31
CA LEU A 205 10.78 -13.32 7.75
C LEU A 205 10.19 -13.34 6.33
N CYS A 206 10.77 -14.19 5.47
CA CYS A 206 10.29 -14.42 4.12
C CYS A 206 9.84 -15.88 3.96
N TYR A 207 8.61 -16.08 3.48
CA TYR A 207 8.06 -17.40 3.18
C TYR A 207 7.74 -17.47 1.69
N VAL A 208 8.31 -18.44 0.98
CA VAL A 208 8.09 -18.65 -0.46
C VAL A 208 7.83 -20.12 -0.77
N THR A 209 7.10 -20.41 -1.84
CA THR A 209 6.90 -21.79 -2.35
C THR A 209 7.32 -21.85 -3.81
N THR A 210 8.43 -22.58 -4.06
CA THR A 210 9.07 -22.67 -5.38
C THR A 210 9.20 -24.12 -5.81
N LYS A 211 8.95 -24.41 -7.09
CA LYS A 211 8.99 -25.77 -7.64
C LYS A 211 10.25 -26.08 -8.47
N ALA A 212 10.71 -25.13 -9.27
CA ALA A 212 11.86 -25.39 -10.16
C ALA A 212 13.14 -24.75 -9.65
N THR A 213 13.23 -23.42 -9.63
CA THR A 213 14.47 -22.72 -9.29
C THR A 213 14.22 -21.66 -8.22
N LEU A 214 14.99 -21.73 -7.16
CA LEU A 214 15.13 -20.66 -6.16
C LEU A 214 16.52 -20.03 -6.32
N ASP A 215 16.54 -18.71 -6.59
CA ASP A 215 17.73 -17.88 -6.44
C ASP A 215 17.50 -16.94 -5.26
N CYS A 216 18.28 -17.10 -4.19
CA CYS A 216 18.04 -16.42 -2.91
C CYS A 216 19.30 -15.75 -2.40
N ARG A 217 19.24 -14.42 -2.26
CA ARG A 217 20.29 -13.64 -1.64
C ARG A 217 19.80 -13.02 -0.34
N ILE A 218 20.53 -13.25 0.76
CA ILE A 218 20.19 -12.78 2.11
C ILE A 218 21.31 -11.87 2.60
N ASP A 219 21.03 -10.56 2.70
CA ASP A 219 22.04 -9.54 3.07
C ASP A 219 21.84 -9.01 4.51
N ARG A 220 20.81 -9.48 5.27
CA ARG A 220 20.55 -9.07 6.66
C ARG A 220 20.22 -10.27 7.56
N ILE A 221 19.39 -10.04 8.59
CA ILE A 221 19.09 -11.00 9.66
C ILE A 221 17.80 -11.78 9.46
N GLY A 222 16.94 -11.35 8.52
CA GLY A 222 15.67 -12.03 8.24
C GLY A 222 15.89 -13.39 7.59
N ASP A 223 15.27 -14.42 8.14
CA ASP A 223 15.35 -15.78 7.60
C ASP A 223 14.39 -15.97 6.43
N VAL A 224 14.75 -16.89 5.54
CA VAL A 224 13.94 -17.34 4.41
C VAL A 224 13.53 -18.78 4.57
N TYR A 225 12.22 -19.05 4.48
CA TYR A 225 11.65 -20.41 4.49
C TYR A 225 11.10 -20.73 3.12
N CYS A 226 11.74 -21.64 2.41
CA CYS A 226 11.32 -22.10 1.09
C CYS A 226 10.63 -23.46 1.18
N TYR A 227 9.42 -23.51 0.65
CA TYR A 227 8.59 -24.71 0.48
C TYR A 227 8.57 -25.13 -0.99
N GLY A 228 8.02 -26.32 -1.28
CA GLY A 228 7.78 -26.77 -2.64
C GLY A 228 8.84 -27.66 -3.23
N GLY A 229 10.02 -27.77 -2.61
CA GLY A 229 11.12 -28.65 -3.03
C GLY A 229 11.73 -28.24 -4.37
N PRO A 230 12.29 -27.02 -4.52
CA PRO A 230 12.91 -26.58 -5.77
C PRO A 230 14.03 -27.53 -6.22
N VAL A 231 14.10 -27.79 -7.53
CA VAL A 231 15.11 -28.67 -8.14
C VAL A 231 16.50 -28.00 -8.13
N VAL A 232 16.53 -26.70 -8.36
CA VAL A 232 17.75 -25.89 -8.35
C VAL A 232 17.66 -24.85 -7.25
N VAL A 233 18.68 -24.82 -6.39
CA VAL A 233 18.81 -23.80 -5.33
C VAL A 233 20.15 -23.11 -5.48
N GLN A 234 20.11 -21.81 -5.74
CA GLN A 234 21.26 -20.92 -5.68
C GLN A 234 21.08 -20.01 -4.46
N LYS A 235 22.10 -19.94 -3.59
CA LYS A 235 22.01 -19.11 -2.39
C LYS A 235 23.29 -18.33 -2.13
N ILE A 236 23.11 -17.09 -1.67
CA ILE A 236 24.14 -16.21 -1.15
C ILE A 236 23.68 -15.68 0.20
N GLU A 237 24.39 -16.00 1.26
CA GLU A 237 24.10 -15.58 2.62
C GLU A 237 25.23 -14.67 3.10
N ASN A 238 25.07 -13.36 2.90
CA ASN A 238 26.02 -12.33 3.34
C ASN A 238 25.69 -11.82 4.75
N GLY A 239 24.42 -11.93 5.15
CA GLY A 239 23.89 -11.52 6.45
C GLY A 239 23.97 -12.62 7.50
N LYS A 240 23.20 -12.46 8.59
CA LYS A 240 23.01 -13.50 9.64
C LYS A 240 21.78 -14.36 9.41
N GLY A 241 20.86 -13.91 8.54
CA GLY A 241 19.69 -14.69 8.15
C GLY A 241 20.09 -15.91 7.35
N GLN A 242 19.27 -16.95 7.40
CA GLN A 242 19.53 -18.25 6.79
C GLN A 242 18.37 -18.68 5.90
N LEU A 243 18.68 -19.52 4.90
CA LEU A 243 17.70 -20.18 4.06
C LEU A 243 17.37 -21.57 4.63
N TYR A 244 16.10 -21.82 4.90
CA TYR A 244 15.57 -23.11 5.34
C TYR A 244 14.70 -23.72 4.24
N LEU A 245 15.06 -24.89 3.75
CA LEU A 245 14.23 -25.71 2.84
C LEU A 245 13.30 -26.60 3.68
N LYS A 246 11.98 -26.58 3.37
CA LYS A 246 10.92 -27.24 4.13
C LYS A 246 10.16 -28.25 3.26
#